data_0633be858afc4652784672aba01bd001
#
_entry.id   0633be858afc4652784672aba01bd001
#
_cell.length_a   1.000
_cell.length_b   1.000
_cell.length_c   1.000
_cell.angle_alpha   90.00
_cell.angle_beta   90.00
_cell.angle_gamma   90.00
#
_symmetry.space_group_name_H-M   'P 1'
#
loop_
_entity.id
_entity.type
_entity.pdbx_description
1 polymer ?
#
loop_
_entity_poly.entity_id
_entity_poly.type
_entity_poly.pdbx_seq_one_letter_code
_entity_poly.pdbx_strand_id
1 'polypeptide(L)'
;MDNYSRYKLEHVFANNFNSPLFPVLANLYYEKEEYQRALKVCTIGLKNDSNNHLGKYILSKIYLKLKREIEAEKLLKDIVDNDAHNIDAILLLIEVKKKLKRSNITIIKYVNYAKNFIKNS
;
A
#
# COMPACT_ATOMS: atom_id res chain seq x y z
N MET A 1 -14.04 1.30 12.53
CA MET A 1 -15.24 1.44 11.70
C MET A 1 -16.20 0.28 12.00
N ASP A 2 -17.46 0.56 12.18
CA ASP A 2 -18.44 -0.44 12.57
C ASP A 2 -18.96 -1.25 11.37
N ASN A 3 -19.80 -2.26 11.64
CA ASN A 3 -20.34 -3.13 10.59
C ASN A 3 -21.25 -2.39 9.61
N TYR A 4 -21.90 -1.33 10.06
CA TYR A 4 -22.75 -0.51 9.19
C TYR A 4 -21.94 0.22 8.15
N SER A 5 -20.82 0.83 8.56
CA SER A 5 -19.93 1.55 7.65
C SER A 5 -19.29 0.60 6.63
N ARG A 6 -18.90 -0.59 7.08
CA ARG A 6 -18.37 -1.63 6.21
C ARG A 6 -19.41 -2.03 5.16
N TYR A 7 -20.63 -2.26 5.58
CA TYR A 7 -21.74 -2.63 4.68
C TYR A 7 -21.97 -1.54 3.62
N LYS A 8 -21.96 -0.27 4.04
CA LYS A 8 -22.12 0.85 3.12
C LYS A 8 -21.01 0.88 2.06
N LEU A 9 -19.76 0.72 2.49
CA LEU A 9 -18.63 0.72 1.57
C LEU A 9 -18.69 -0.45 0.61
N GLU A 10 -19.05 -1.63 1.09
CA GLU A 10 -19.22 -2.81 0.24
C GLU A 10 -20.27 -2.57 -0.82
N HIS A 11 -21.39 -1.95 -0.42
CA HIS A 11 -22.50 -1.64 -1.34
C HIS A 11 -22.07 -0.62 -2.40
N VAL A 12 -21.37 0.45 -2.00
CA VAL A 12 -20.89 1.48 -2.93
C VAL A 12 -19.93 0.85 -3.93
N PHE A 13 -18.98 0.04 -3.47
CA PHE A 13 -17.98 -0.58 -4.34
C PHE A 13 -18.62 -1.60 -5.29
N ALA A 14 -19.58 -2.40 -4.80
CA ALA A 14 -20.27 -3.37 -5.64
C ALA A 14 -21.05 -2.72 -6.79
N ASN A 15 -21.56 -1.49 -6.57
CA ASN A 15 -22.30 -0.76 -7.59
C ASN A 15 -21.43 0.11 -8.48
N ASN A 16 -20.20 0.40 -8.06
CA ASN A 16 -19.27 1.23 -8.83
C ASN A 16 -17.83 0.84 -8.53
N PHE A 17 -17.28 -0.07 -9.34
CA PHE A 17 -15.89 -0.51 -9.20
C PHE A 17 -14.88 0.61 -9.46
N ASN A 18 -15.32 1.73 -10.03
CA ASN A 18 -14.47 2.91 -10.25
C ASN A 18 -14.45 3.84 -9.04
N SER A 19 -15.14 3.47 -7.95
CA SER A 19 -15.20 4.31 -6.77
C SER A 19 -13.80 4.55 -6.19
N PRO A 20 -13.43 5.83 -5.91
CA PRO A 20 -12.16 6.14 -5.28
C PRO A 20 -12.09 5.70 -3.83
N LEU A 21 -13.19 5.17 -3.28
CA LEU A 21 -13.27 4.70 -1.90
C LEU A 21 -12.73 3.27 -1.72
N PHE A 22 -12.27 2.61 -2.81
CA PHE A 22 -11.79 1.24 -2.71
C PHE A 22 -10.65 1.08 -1.69
N PRO A 23 -9.70 2.03 -1.52
CA PRO A 23 -8.66 1.86 -0.50
C PRO A 23 -9.22 1.79 0.92
N VAL A 24 -10.28 2.54 1.20
CA VAL A 24 -10.92 2.53 2.51
C VAL A 24 -11.51 1.15 2.81
N LEU A 25 -12.22 0.58 1.84
CA LEU A 25 -12.79 -0.76 2.00
C LEU A 25 -11.69 -1.82 2.12
N ALA A 26 -10.67 -1.74 1.27
CA ALA A 26 -9.54 -2.67 1.34
C ALA A 26 -8.85 -2.61 2.70
N ASN A 27 -8.68 -1.40 3.26
CA ASN A 27 -8.06 -1.24 4.57
C ASN A 27 -8.92 -1.85 5.69
N LEU A 28 -10.24 -1.72 5.59
CA LEU A 28 -11.15 -2.36 6.54
C LEU A 28 -10.95 -3.87 6.56
N TYR A 29 -10.92 -4.48 5.38
CA TYR A 29 -10.68 -5.92 5.29
C TYR A 29 -9.29 -6.27 5.83
N TYR A 30 -8.28 -5.47 5.53
CA TYR A 30 -6.93 -5.69 6.01
C TYR A 30 -6.89 -5.71 7.55
N GLU A 31 -7.52 -4.72 8.19
CA GLU A 31 -7.55 -4.61 9.65
C GLU A 31 -8.33 -5.76 10.31
N LYS A 32 -9.30 -6.32 9.61
CA LYS A 32 -10.06 -7.49 10.05
C LYS A 32 -9.34 -8.80 9.71
N GLU A 33 -8.12 -8.73 9.17
CA GLU A 33 -7.35 -9.89 8.75
C GLU A 33 -8.01 -10.70 7.64
N GLU A 34 -8.90 -10.08 6.87
CA GLU A 34 -9.54 -10.67 5.70
C GLU A 34 -8.73 -10.33 4.46
N TYR A 35 -7.50 -10.87 4.39
CA TYR A 35 -6.50 -10.45 3.40
C TYR A 35 -6.90 -10.80 1.96
N GLN A 36 -7.57 -11.92 1.73
CA GLN A 36 -7.98 -12.29 0.38
C GLN A 36 -9.06 -11.33 -0.16
N ARG A 37 -9.98 -10.89 0.69
CA ARG A 37 -10.97 -9.88 0.32
C ARG A 37 -10.31 -8.54 0.05
N ALA A 38 -9.38 -8.15 0.91
CA ALA A 38 -8.60 -6.92 0.73
C ALA A 38 -7.83 -6.94 -0.59
N LEU A 39 -7.20 -8.07 -0.90
CA LEU A 39 -6.46 -8.25 -2.15
C LEU A 39 -7.37 -8.06 -3.36
N LYS A 40 -8.55 -8.66 -3.34
CA LYS A 40 -9.51 -8.59 -4.44
C LYS A 40 -9.97 -7.16 -4.68
N VAL A 41 -10.32 -6.44 -3.60
CA VAL A 41 -10.77 -5.04 -3.69
C VAL A 41 -9.67 -4.16 -4.26
N CYS A 42 -8.44 -4.29 -3.78
CA CYS A 42 -7.30 -3.52 -4.30
C CYS A 42 -7.02 -3.84 -5.77
N THR A 43 -7.07 -5.11 -6.16
CA THR A 43 -6.81 -5.52 -7.53
C THR A 43 -7.83 -4.90 -8.48
N ILE A 44 -9.11 -4.96 -8.12
CA ILE A 44 -10.17 -4.34 -8.94
C ILE A 44 -10.03 -2.83 -8.95
N GLY A 45 -9.82 -2.22 -7.79
CA GLY A 45 -9.71 -0.76 -7.67
C GLY A 45 -8.53 -0.20 -8.46
N LEU A 46 -7.37 -0.84 -8.38
CA LEU A 46 -6.17 -0.39 -9.09
C LEU A 46 -6.25 -0.64 -10.59
N LYS A 47 -7.06 -1.60 -11.03
CA LYS A 47 -7.31 -1.81 -12.45
C LYS A 47 -8.02 -0.59 -13.05
N ASN A 48 -8.88 0.05 -12.29
CA ASN A 48 -9.65 1.22 -12.73
C ASN A 48 -8.97 2.54 -12.38
N ASP A 49 -8.09 2.57 -11.37
CA ASP A 49 -7.37 3.75 -10.93
C ASP A 49 -5.93 3.35 -10.60
N SER A 50 -5.15 3.12 -11.65
CA SER A 50 -3.80 2.52 -11.55
C SER A 50 -2.79 3.41 -10.84
N ASN A 51 -3.05 4.70 -10.69
CA ASN A 51 -2.13 5.64 -10.06
C ASN A 51 -2.51 5.98 -8.61
N ASN A 52 -3.47 5.26 -8.05
CA ASN A 52 -3.89 5.50 -6.66
C ASN A 52 -2.81 5.03 -5.68
N HIS A 53 -2.02 5.97 -5.16
CA HIS A 53 -0.89 5.65 -4.29
C HIS A 53 -1.34 5.03 -2.97
N LEU A 54 -2.46 5.48 -2.41
CA LEU A 54 -3.00 4.87 -1.17
C LEU A 54 -3.39 3.42 -1.42
N GLY A 55 -4.04 3.13 -2.55
CA GLY A 55 -4.39 1.77 -2.93
C GLY A 55 -3.15 0.89 -3.09
N LYS A 56 -2.11 1.41 -3.74
CA LYS A 56 -0.84 0.69 -3.89
C LYS A 56 -0.18 0.42 -2.55
N TYR A 57 -0.21 1.41 -1.65
CA TYR A 57 0.37 1.26 -0.32
C TYR A 57 -0.35 0.16 0.47
N ILE A 58 -1.67 0.18 0.48
CA ILE A 58 -2.48 -0.85 1.16
C ILE A 58 -2.21 -2.22 0.54
N LEU A 59 -2.15 -2.30 -0.79
CA LEU A 59 -1.84 -3.55 -1.48
C LEU A 59 -0.47 -4.09 -1.09
N SER A 60 0.54 -3.22 -0.95
CA SER A 60 1.86 -3.67 -0.52
C SER A 60 1.82 -4.27 0.90
N LYS A 61 1.04 -3.69 1.80
CA LYS A 61 0.84 -4.23 3.15
C LYS A 61 0.15 -5.60 3.11
N ILE A 62 -0.85 -5.74 2.22
CA ILE A 62 -1.54 -7.02 2.02
C ILE A 62 -0.57 -8.08 1.52
N TYR A 63 0.26 -7.74 0.52
CA TYR A 63 1.26 -8.67 0.00
C TYR A 63 2.23 -9.12 1.10
N LEU A 64 2.64 -8.22 1.98
CA LEU A 64 3.52 -8.58 3.08
C LEU A 64 2.87 -9.60 4.02
N LYS A 65 1.57 -9.45 4.31
CA LYS A 65 0.83 -10.42 5.11
C LYS A 65 0.71 -11.76 4.42
N LEU A 66 0.67 -11.77 3.09
CA LEU A 66 0.59 -12.98 2.29
C LEU A 66 1.97 -13.55 1.93
N LYS A 67 3.04 -13.03 2.53
CA LYS A 67 4.43 -13.46 2.28
C LYS A 67 4.89 -13.26 0.85
N ARG A 68 4.38 -12.21 0.20
CA ARG A 68 4.74 -11.85 -1.18
C ARG A 68 5.59 -10.58 -1.16
N GLU A 69 6.76 -10.67 -0.54
CA GLU A 69 7.63 -9.51 -0.27
C GLU A 69 8.17 -8.86 -1.56
N ILE A 70 8.47 -9.64 -2.59
CA ILE A 70 9.01 -9.09 -3.85
C ILE A 70 7.97 -8.21 -4.53
N GLU A 71 6.71 -8.64 -4.52
CA GLU A 71 5.63 -7.87 -5.11
C GLU A 71 5.37 -6.59 -4.32
N ALA A 72 5.45 -6.68 -2.99
CA ALA A 72 5.35 -5.50 -2.14
C ALA A 72 6.47 -4.51 -2.43
N GLU A 73 7.70 -4.98 -2.60
CA GLU A 73 8.85 -4.14 -2.94
C GLU A 73 8.62 -3.35 -4.22
N LYS A 74 8.12 -4.02 -5.25
CA LYS A 74 7.85 -3.37 -6.55
C LYS A 74 6.84 -2.25 -6.43
N LEU A 75 5.75 -2.48 -5.68
CA LEU A 75 4.72 -1.47 -5.48
C LEU A 75 5.25 -0.27 -4.70
N LEU A 76 5.98 -0.53 -3.62
CA LEU A 76 6.55 0.53 -2.79
C LEU A 76 7.56 1.36 -3.57
N LYS A 77 8.40 0.71 -4.37
CA LYS A 77 9.35 1.40 -5.21
C LYS A 77 8.64 2.31 -6.22
N ASP A 78 7.55 1.82 -6.81
CA ASP A 78 6.76 2.61 -7.74
C ASP A 78 6.15 3.85 -7.05
N ILE A 79 5.65 3.71 -5.84
CA ILE A 79 5.14 4.85 -5.07
C ILE A 79 6.24 5.88 -4.84
N VAL A 80 7.41 5.44 -4.36
CA VAL A 80 8.52 6.33 -4.02
C VAL A 80 9.10 7.00 -5.26
N ASP A 81 9.18 6.28 -6.38
CA ASP A 81 9.69 6.84 -7.64
C ASP A 81 8.78 7.96 -8.15
N ASN A 82 7.48 7.90 -7.87
CA ASN A 82 6.51 8.92 -8.27
C ASN A 82 6.29 9.99 -7.21
N ASP A 83 6.61 9.70 -5.96
CA ASP A 83 6.47 10.63 -4.84
C ASP A 83 7.56 10.38 -3.80
N ALA A 84 8.71 11.04 -3.98
CA ALA A 84 9.87 10.89 -3.10
C ALA A 84 9.65 11.47 -1.70
N HIS A 85 8.50 12.11 -1.44
CA HIS A 85 8.14 12.64 -0.13
C HIS A 85 7.15 11.76 0.63
N ASN A 86 6.77 10.63 0.07
CA ASN A 86 5.87 9.69 0.75
C ASN A 86 6.65 8.92 1.80
N ILE A 87 6.70 9.48 3.01
CA ILE A 87 7.51 8.92 4.10
C ILE A 87 7.04 7.52 4.51
N ASP A 88 5.74 7.28 4.53
CA ASP A 88 5.22 5.96 4.91
C ASP A 88 5.69 4.88 3.94
N ALA A 89 5.64 5.17 2.64
CA ALA A 89 6.11 4.22 1.63
C ALA A 89 7.63 4.04 1.71
N ILE A 90 8.39 5.11 1.95
CA ILE A 90 9.85 5.03 2.10
C ILE A 90 10.22 4.11 3.27
N LEU A 91 9.60 4.33 4.42
CA LEU A 91 9.92 3.54 5.62
C LEU A 91 9.55 2.08 5.45
N LEU A 92 8.41 1.80 4.84
CA LEU A 92 7.99 0.43 4.60
C LEU A 92 8.90 -0.24 3.55
N LEU A 93 9.33 0.51 2.52
CA LEU A 93 10.26 -0.01 1.52
C LEU A 93 11.60 -0.40 2.16
N ILE A 94 12.10 0.43 3.08
CA ILE A 94 13.33 0.11 3.81
C ILE A 94 13.18 -1.21 4.58
N GLU A 95 12.07 -1.39 5.30
CA GLU A 95 11.79 -2.62 6.02
C GLU A 95 11.79 -3.84 5.09
N VAL A 96 11.10 -3.72 3.96
CA VAL A 96 11.00 -4.82 2.99
C VAL A 96 12.36 -5.15 2.40
N LYS A 97 13.16 -4.14 2.07
CA LYS A 97 14.51 -4.37 1.53
C LYS A 97 15.42 -5.06 2.54
N LYS A 98 15.31 -4.71 3.82
CA LYS A 98 16.04 -5.40 4.89
C LYS A 98 15.59 -6.86 5.00
N LYS A 99 14.30 -7.11 4.95
CA LYS A 99 13.73 -8.45 5.01
C LYS A 99 14.20 -9.30 3.83
N LEU A 100 14.30 -8.70 2.65
CA LEU A 100 14.77 -9.38 1.43
C LEU A 100 16.30 -9.44 1.34
N LYS A 101 17.00 -8.91 2.36
CA LYS A 101 18.47 -8.88 2.42
C LYS A 101 19.09 -8.18 1.21
N ARG A 102 18.49 -7.06 0.79
CA ARG A 102 19.05 -6.23 -0.28
C ARG A 102 20.34 -5.57 0.22
N SER A 103 21.17 -5.11 -0.74
CA SER A 103 22.47 -4.52 -0.40
C SER A 103 22.31 -3.24 0.43
N ASN A 104 23.29 -2.99 1.30
CA ASN A 104 23.29 -1.78 2.13
C ASN A 104 23.27 -0.50 1.30
N ILE A 105 23.96 -0.51 0.15
CA ILE A 105 24.00 0.66 -0.74
C ILE A 105 22.59 1.03 -1.21
N THR A 106 21.80 0.02 -1.60
CA THR A 106 20.41 0.21 -2.03
C THR A 106 19.55 0.74 -0.89
N ILE A 107 19.75 0.19 0.32
CA ILE A 107 18.97 0.60 1.49
C ILE A 107 19.31 2.01 1.91
N ILE A 108 20.60 2.38 1.91
CA ILE A 108 21.07 3.72 2.31
C ILE A 108 20.44 4.82 1.47
N LYS A 109 20.23 4.60 0.18
CA LYS A 109 19.54 5.56 -0.68
C LYS A 109 18.19 5.99 -0.08
N TYR A 110 17.38 5.04 0.35
CA TYR A 110 16.06 5.33 0.89
C TYR A 110 16.13 5.85 2.32
N VAL A 111 17.11 5.40 3.11
CA VAL A 111 17.36 5.98 4.43
C VAL A 111 17.68 7.47 4.31
N ASN A 112 18.48 7.86 3.32
CA ASN A 112 18.81 9.26 3.09
C ASN A 112 17.59 10.07 2.66
N TYR A 113 16.68 9.50 1.84
CA TYR A 113 15.41 10.15 1.51
C TYR A 113 14.61 10.43 2.76
N ALA A 114 14.48 9.43 3.64
CA ALA A 114 13.72 9.59 4.89
C ALA A 114 14.34 10.65 5.80
N LYS A 115 15.67 10.66 5.93
CA LYS A 115 16.37 11.66 6.75
C LYS A 115 16.17 13.06 6.21
N ASN A 116 16.24 13.25 4.91
CA ASN A 116 16.02 14.55 4.29
C ASN A 116 14.59 15.04 4.50
N PHE A 117 13.62 14.16 4.42
CA PHE A 117 12.23 14.49 4.68
C PHE A 117 12.05 14.98 6.13
N ILE A 118 12.58 14.26 7.10
CA ILE A 118 12.46 14.60 8.51
C ILE A 118 13.18 15.91 8.82
N LYS A 119 14.38 16.11 8.25
CA LYS A 119 15.17 17.31 8.47
C LYS A 119 14.48 18.57 7.96
N ASN A 120 13.76 18.47 6.84
CA ASN A 120 13.16 19.61 6.15
C ASN A 120 11.68 19.82 6.48
N SER A 121 11.11 18.99 7.35
CA SER A 121 9.69 19.10 7.74
C SER A 121 9.48 20.04 8.93
#